data_7d97ca968dc4e5828d054ab706e01976
#
_entry.id   7d97ca968dc4e5828d054ab706e01976
#
_cell.length_a   1.000
_cell.length_b   1.000
_cell.length_c   1.000
_cell.angle_alpha   90.00
_cell.angle_beta   90.00
_cell.angle_gamma   90.00
#
_symmetry.space_group_name_H-M   'P 1'
#
loop_
_entity.id
_entity.type
_entity.pdbx_description
1 polymer ?
#
loop_
_entity_poly.entity_id
_entity_poly.type
_entity_poly.pdbx_seq_one_letter_code
_entity_poly.pdbx_strand_id
1 'polypeptide(L)'
;YGLSGIAVMNVSETVSKAFAGGKQPKCLAVLDLIPELSESEVLAHIRRFGDLKGILGTKLSAITEKQANGNAQMQAHTAKNWQLILTGTKGFDFAQITSGGIPLSEVERSFESKKVKGLYICGELLDRQFACGGFNLDFAWHSGLTAANDIAKVCLK
;
A
#
# COMPACT_ATOMS: atom_id res chain seq x y z
N TYR A 1 -17.06 5.93 1.48
CA TYR A 1 -15.87 5.67 2.29
C TYR A 1 -15.18 4.42 1.77
N GLY A 2 -13.93 4.19 2.17
CA GLY A 2 -13.11 3.08 1.71
C GLY A 2 -12.01 2.75 2.71
N LEU A 3 -11.15 1.82 2.34
CA LEU A 3 -9.94 1.51 3.09
C LEU A 3 -8.90 2.61 2.89
N SER A 4 -8.18 2.94 3.94
CA SER A 4 -7.06 3.87 3.90
C SER A 4 -6.04 3.56 5.00
N GLY A 5 -4.96 4.33 5.05
CA GLY A 5 -3.87 4.14 5.99
C GLY A 5 -2.64 3.50 5.35
N ILE A 6 -1.53 3.49 6.08
CA ILE A 6 -0.20 3.11 5.56
C ILE A 6 -0.21 1.70 4.97
N ALA A 7 -0.79 0.72 5.68
CA ALA A 7 -0.87 -0.66 5.19
C ALA A 7 -1.62 -0.76 3.86
N VAL A 8 -2.73 -0.02 3.72
CA VAL A 8 -3.52 0.02 2.48
C VAL A 8 -2.76 0.71 1.36
N MET A 9 -2.07 1.82 1.65
CA MET A 9 -1.24 2.51 0.66
C MET A 9 -0.12 1.62 0.12
N ASN A 10 0.53 0.84 0.98
CA ASN A 10 1.61 -0.06 0.56
C ASN A 10 1.16 -1.18 -0.39
N VAL A 11 -0.11 -1.60 -0.34
CA VAL A 11 -0.66 -2.63 -1.24
C VAL A 11 -1.49 -2.06 -2.39
N SER A 12 -1.77 -0.74 -2.37
CA SER A 12 -2.68 -0.09 -3.32
C SER A 12 -2.19 -0.12 -4.76
N GLU A 13 -0.88 -0.20 -4.99
CA GLU A 13 -0.29 -0.32 -6.32
C GLU A 13 -0.82 -1.55 -7.07
N THR A 14 -0.84 -2.71 -6.40
CA THR A 14 -1.35 -3.96 -6.98
C THR A 14 -2.82 -3.82 -7.39
N VAL A 15 -3.62 -3.16 -6.54
CA VAL A 15 -5.03 -2.91 -6.81
C VAL A 15 -5.19 -1.94 -7.98
N SER A 16 -4.44 -0.83 -7.98
CA SER A 16 -4.47 0.18 -9.04
C SER A 16 -4.11 -0.42 -10.40
N LYS A 17 -3.05 -1.22 -10.46
CA LYS A 17 -2.64 -1.93 -11.69
C LYS A 17 -3.72 -2.91 -12.17
N ALA A 18 -4.38 -3.63 -11.27
CA ALA A 18 -5.46 -4.55 -11.63
C ALA A 18 -6.65 -3.82 -12.26
N PHE A 19 -7.01 -2.63 -11.77
CA PHE A 19 -8.12 -1.84 -12.30
C PHE A 19 -7.75 -0.99 -13.52
N ALA A 20 -6.47 -0.65 -13.74
CA ALA A 20 -6.02 0.19 -14.85
C ALA A 20 -6.29 -0.42 -16.25
N GLY A 21 -6.42 -1.73 -16.36
CA GLY A 21 -6.66 -2.45 -17.62
C GLY A 21 -8.09 -2.34 -18.18
N GLY A 22 -8.95 -1.48 -17.60
CA GLY A 22 -10.36 -1.34 -18.03
C GLY A 22 -11.25 -2.55 -17.74
N LYS A 23 -10.71 -3.59 -17.14
CA LYS A 23 -11.44 -4.75 -16.63
C LYS A 23 -11.90 -4.46 -15.20
N GLN A 24 -13.04 -5.02 -14.81
CA GLN A 24 -13.43 -5.03 -13.39
C GLN A 24 -12.97 -6.35 -12.74
N PRO A 25 -11.75 -6.41 -12.21
CA PRO A 25 -11.26 -7.63 -11.59
C PRO A 25 -12.03 -7.86 -10.28
N LYS A 26 -12.22 -9.13 -9.94
CA LYS A 26 -12.67 -9.49 -8.59
C LYS A 26 -11.51 -9.34 -7.63
N CYS A 27 -11.36 -8.17 -7.02
CA CYS A 27 -10.37 -7.91 -5.99
C CYS A 27 -11.01 -8.05 -4.62
N LEU A 28 -10.41 -8.86 -3.75
CA LEU A 28 -10.82 -9.08 -2.38
C LEU A 28 -9.71 -8.57 -1.45
N ALA A 29 -10.07 -7.68 -0.52
CA ALA A 29 -9.21 -7.36 0.61
C ALA A 29 -9.62 -8.23 1.79
N VAL A 30 -8.64 -8.90 2.41
CA VAL A 30 -8.82 -9.63 3.66
C VAL A 30 -8.04 -8.90 4.73
N LEU A 31 -8.76 -8.45 5.76
CA LEU A 31 -8.17 -7.68 6.85
C LEU A 31 -8.14 -8.52 8.13
N ASP A 32 -6.96 -8.56 8.75
CA ASP A 32 -6.81 -8.95 10.14
C ASP A 32 -6.91 -7.68 11.00
N LEU A 33 -7.97 -7.55 11.79
CA LEU A 33 -8.23 -6.36 12.60
C LEU A 33 -7.48 -6.39 13.93
N ILE A 34 -6.90 -7.54 14.32
CA ILE A 34 -6.23 -7.75 15.60
C ILE A 34 -4.97 -8.62 15.34
N PRO A 35 -3.98 -8.13 14.60
CA PRO A 35 -2.84 -8.95 14.16
C PRO A 35 -1.97 -9.45 15.32
N GLU A 36 -2.05 -8.80 16.50
CA GLU A 36 -1.26 -9.16 17.67
C GLU A 36 -1.77 -10.42 18.40
N LEU A 37 -3.01 -10.85 18.12
CA LEU A 37 -3.64 -12.01 18.75
C LEU A 37 -4.00 -13.08 17.73
N SER A 38 -3.84 -14.34 18.10
CA SER A 38 -4.35 -15.49 17.36
C SER A 38 -5.89 -15.55 17.43
N GLU A 39 -6.52 -16.25 16.49
CA GLU A 39 -7.99 -16.44 16.49
C GLU A 39 -8.48 -17.10 17.80
N SER A 40 -7.71 -18.03 18.35
CA SER A 40 -8.03 -18.67 19.63
C SER A 40 -7.98 -17.71 20.82
N GLU A 41 -7.03 -16.78 20.86
CA GLU A 41 -6.94 -15.74 21.88
C GLU A 41 -8.07 -14.73 21.76
N VAL A 42 -8.42 -14.34 20.54
CA VAL A 42 -9.59 -13.47 20.26
C VAL A 42 -10.87 -14.14 20.72
N LEU A 43 -11.05 -15.43 20.44
CA LEU A 43 -12.20 -16.21 20.91
C LEU A 43 -12.25 -16.31 22.43
N ALA A 44 -11.11 -16.55 23.08
CA ALA A 44 -11.02 -16.59 24.55
C ALA A 44 -11.41 -15.24 25.17
N HIS A 45 -10.98 -14.12 24.55
CA HIS A 45 -11.36 -12.78 24.98
C HIS A 45 -12.89 -12.57 24.88
N ILE A 46 -13.51 -12.94 23.77
CA ILE A 46 -14.98 -12.82 23.58
C ILE A 46 -15.72 -13.66 24.62
N ARG A 47 -15.28 -14.89 24.86
CA ARG A 47 -15.90 -15.77 25.87
C ARG A 47 -15.81 -15.22 27.28
N ARG A 48 -14.72 -14.50 27.60
CA ARG A 48 -14.48 -13.92 28.93
C ARG A 48 -15.22 -12.60 29.14
N PHE A 49 -15.29 -11.73 28.15
CA PHE A 49 -15.75 -10.34 28.26
C PHE A 49 -17.07 -10.06 27.53
N GLY A 50 -17.52 -10.98 26.69
CA GLY A 50 -18.76 -10.87 25.92
C GLY A 50 -18.63 -10.13 24.59
N ASP A 51 -17.56 -9.36 24.38
CA ASP A 51 -17.33 -8.60 23.14
C ASP A 51 -15.82 -8.39 22.88
N LEU A 52 -15.47 -7.61 21.83
CA LEU A 52 -14.09 -7.26 21.48
C LEU A 52 -13.65 -5.88 21.98
N LYS A 53 -14.46 -5.21 22.83
CA LYS A 53 -14.05 -3.92 23.40
C LYS A 53 -12.78 -4.10 24.25
N GLY A 54 -11.90 -3.12 24.17
CA GLY A 54 -10.60 -3.17 24.82
C GLY A 54 -9.45 -3.68 23.93
N ILE A 55 -9.74 -4.57 22.98
CA ILE A 55 -8.77 -5.03 21.97
C ILE A 55 -9.13 -4.56 20.56
N LEU A 56 -10.37 -4.17 20.31
CA LEU A 56 -10.83 -3.58 19.06
C LEU A 56 -11.69 -2.35 19.35
N GLY A 57 -11.63 -1.35 18.46
CA GLY A 57 -12.45 -0.13 18.61
C GLY A 57 -13.94 -0.45 18.63
N THR A 58 -14.71 0.26 19.47
CA THR A 58 -16.13 -0.01 19.76
C THR A 58 -17.02 -0.19 18.52
N LYS A 59 -16.80 0.63 17.48
CA LYS A 59 -17.58 0.54 16.23
C LYS A 59 -17.29 -0.76 15.46
N LEU A 60 -16.02 -1.16 15.39
CA LEU A 60 -15.63 -2.40 14.71
C LEU A 60 -16.06 -3.62 15.50
N SER A 61 -15.95 -3.60 16.84
CA SER A 61 -16.48 -4.65 17.71
C SER A 61 -17.97 -4.89 17.45
N ALA A 62 -18.79 -3.84 17.44
CA ALA A 62 -20.22 -3.95 17.18
C ALA A 62 -20.56 -4.46 15.76
N ILE A 63 -19.77 -4.07 14.76
CA ILE A 63 -19.98 -4.54 13.38
C ILE A 63 -19.63 -6.03 13.26
N THR A 64 -18.52 -6.48 13.83
CA THR A 64 -18.12 -7.90 13.81
C THR A 64 -19.11 -8.78 14.57
N GLU A 65 -19.62 -8.30 15.70
CA GLU A 65 -20.67 -8.98 16.47
C GLU A 65 -21.96 -9.14 15.64
N LYS A 66 -22.41 -8.06 15.02
CA LYS A 66 -23.59 -8.08 14.14
C LYS A 66 -23.44 -9.07 12.97
N GLN A 67 -22.26 -9.10 12.33
CA GLN A 67 -22.00 -10.03 11.23
C GLN A 67 -21.96 -11.49 11.71
N ALA A 68 -21.51 -11.71 12.95
CA ALA A 68 -21.43 -13.02 13.56
C ALA A 68 -22.77 -13.53 14.13
N ASN A 69 -23.83 -12.70 14.13
CA ASN A 69 -25.15 -13.05 14.72
C ASN A 69 -25.02 -13.56 16.16
N GLY A 70 -24.14 -12.96 16.98
CA GLY A 70 -23.92 -13.38 18.37
C GLY A 70 -23.09 -14.66 18.55
N ASN A 71 -22.58 -15.26 17.49
CA ASN A 71 -21.69 -16.43 17.59
C ASN A 71 -20.25 -16.00 17.82
N ALA A 72 -19.72 -16.30 19.03
CA ALA A 72 -18.36 -15.91 19.43
C ALA A 72 -17.25 -16.45 18.49
N GLN A 73 -17.37 -17.71 18.03
CA GLN A 73 -16.40 -18.31 17.11
C GLN A 73 -16.42 -17.58 15.76
N MET A 74 -17.61 -17.29 15.24
CA MET A 74 -17.75 -16.54 13.98
C MET A 74 -17.27 -15.10 14.14
N GLN A 75 -17.48 -14.46 15.31
CA GLN A 75 -16.98 -13.10 15.55
C GLN A 75 -15.44 -13.07 15.58
N ALA A 76 -14.80 -14.05 16.25
CA ALA A 76 -13.35 -14.17 16.25
C ALA A 76 -12.82 -14.38 14.83
N HIS A 77 -13.41 -15.29 14.07
CA HIS A 77 -13.05 -15.53 12.69
C HIS A 77 -13.24 -14.27 11.82
N THR A 78 -14.36 -13.58 11.93
CA THR A 78 -14.63 -12.34 11.19
C THR A 78 -13.61 -11.25 11.53
N ALA A 79 -13.24 -11.10 12.81
CA ALA A 79 -12.24 -10.12 13.21
C ALA A 79 -10.83 -10.41 12.64
N LYS A 80 -10.49 -11.69 12.44
CA LYS A 80 -9.22 -12.13 11.86
C LYS A 80 -9.22 -12.19 10.33
N ASN A 81 -10.39 -12.31 9.70
CA ASN A 81 -10.54 -12.53 8.26
C ASN A 81 -11.66 -11.66 7.66
N TRP A 82 -11.66 -10.37 7.96
CA TRP A 82 -12.69 -9.49 7.45
C TRP A 82 -12.53 -9.24 5.96
N GLN A 83 -13.46 -9.75 5.16
CA GLN A 83 -13.43 -9.71 3.71
C GLN A 83 -14.21 -8.52 3.17
N LEU A 84 -13.58 -7.75 2.28
CA LEU A 84 -14.17 -6.61 1.58
C LEU A 84 -13.92 -6.74 0.08
N ILE A 85 -14.98 -6.65 -0.71
CA ILE A 85 -14.87 -6.58 -2.16
C ILE A 85 -14.45 -5.17 -2.54
N LEU A 86 -13.31 -5.06 -3.25
CA LEU A 86 -12.82 -3.80 -3.76
C LEU A 86 -13.45 -3.51 -5.12
N THR A 87 -13.99 -2.31 -5.29
CA THR A 87 -14.65 -1.85 -6.51
C THR A 87 -13.81 -0.87 -7.32
N GLY A 88 -12.65 -0.46 -6.81
CA GLY A 88 -11.74 0.48 -7.48
C GLY A 88 -10.85 1.22 -6.51
N THR A 89 -10.17 2.25 -7.02
CA THR A 89 -9.38 3.22 -6.28
C THR A 89 -9.97 4.61 -6.44
N LYS A 90 -9.57 5.57 -5.60
CA LYS A 90 -10.08 6.94 -5.66
C LYS A 90 -9.53 7.78 -6.83
N GLY A 91 -8.57 7.24 -7.58
CA GLY A 91 -7.95 7.93 -8.72
C GLY A 91 -6.85 8.92 -8.32
N PHE A 92 -6.37 9.67 -9.31
CA PHE A 92 -5.20 10.54 -9.18
C PHE A 92 -5.37 11.69 -8.19
N ASP A 93 -6.56 12.24 -8.02
CA ASP A 93 -6.80 13.34 -7.07
C ASP A 93 -6.50 12.97 -5.61
N PHE A 94 -6.44 11.69 -5.30
CA PHE A 94 -6.17 11.15 -3.97
C PHE A 94 -4.86 10.34 -3.90
N ALA A 95 -4.16 10.22 -5.02
CA ALA A 95 -2.91 9.48 -5.08
C ALA A 95 -1.78 10.30 -4.41
N GLN A 96 -0.92 9.62 -3.65
CA GLN A 96 0.30 10.22 -3.10
C GLN A 96 1.51 9.99 -4.01
N ILE A 97 1.48 8.92 -4.80
CA ILE A 97 2.51 8.54 -5.76
C ILE A 97 1.85 7.99 -7.03
N THR A 98 2.60 8.04 -8.13
CA THR A 98 2.19 7.47 -9.41
C THR A 98 2.95 6.17 -9.67
N SER A 99 2.24 5.13 -10.11
CA SER A 99 2.85 3.86 -10.56
C SER A 99 3.02 3.88 -12.08
N GLY A 100 4.14 3.37 -12.55
CA GLY A 100 4.55 3.43 -13.95
C GLY A 100 5.61 4.51 -14.18
N GLY A 101 6.09 4.61 -15.40
CA GLY A 101 7.15 5.54 -15.77
C GLY A 101 8.24 4.86 -16.58
N ILE A 102 9.45 5.40 -16.52
CA ILE A 102 10.61 4.87 -17.24
C ILE A 102 11.26 3.76 -16.43
N PRO A 103 11.36 2.54 -16.95
CA PRO A 103 12.01 1.43 -16.25
C PRO A 103 13.46 1.74 -15.88
N LEU A 104 13.88 1.33 -14.70
CA LEU A 104 15.29 1.48 -14.26
C LEU A 104 16.28 0.78 -15.20
N SER A 105 15.84 -0.22 -15.97
CA SER A 105 16.66 -0.88 -16.98
C SER A 105 17.04 0.03 -18.16
N GLU A 106 16.34 1.16 -18.35
CA GLU A 106 16.59 2.12 -19.43
C GLU A 106 17.52 3.27 -19.03
N VAL A 107 17.94 3.31 -17.79
CA VAL A 107 18.91 4.29 -17.30
C VAL A 107 20.20 3.62 -16.78
N GLU A 108 21.29 4.36 -16.81
CA GLU A 108 22.56 3.96 -16.18
C GLU A 108 22.51 4.16 -14.65
N ARG A 109 23.57 3.75 -13.93
CA ARG A 109 23.68 3.99 -12.47
C ARG A 109 23.73 5.48 -12.12
N SER A 110 24.15 6.32 -13.05
CA SER A 110 24.14 7.79 -12.95
C SER A 110 22.77 8.41 -13.23
N PHE A 111 21.77 7.59 -13.57
CA PHE A 111 20.45 7.99 -14.08
C PHE A 111 20.51 8.68 -15.46
N GLU A 112 21.60 8.58 -16.20
CA GLU A 112 21.65 8.93 -17.61
C GLU A 112 20.86 7.91 -18.44
N SER A 113 20.08 8.38 -19.42
CA SER A 113 19.35 7.52 -20.34
C SER A 113 20.30 6.68 -21.19
N LYS A 114 20.08 5.39 -21.27
CA LYS A 114 20.81 4.49 -22.21
C LYS A 114 20.49 4.76 -23.68
N LYS A 115 19.38 5.42 -23.97
CA LYS A 115 18.90 5.70 -25.34
C LYS A 115 19.31 7.09 -25.83
N VAL A 116 19.41 8.05 -24.93
CA VAL A 116 19.67 9.46 -25.27
C VAL A 116 20.79 9.97 -24.39
N LYS A 117 21.98 10.11 -24.98
CA LYS A 117 23.15 10.62 -24.27
C LYS A 117 22.94 12.07 -23.80
N GLY A 118 23.33 12.36 -22.56
CA GLY A 118 23.15 13.65 -21.91
C GLY A 118 21.76 13.90 -21.32
N LEU A 119 20.82 12.97 -21.48
CA LEU A 119 19.51 13.03 -20.86
C LEU A 119 19.53 12.27 -19.52
N TYR A 120 19.30 12.97 -18.43
CA TYR A 120 19.21 12.39 -17.09
C TYR A 120 17.76 12.36 -16.63
N ILE A 121 17.35 11.26 -16.00
CA ILE A 121 15.99 11.00 -15.56
C ILE A 121 16.04 10.63 -14.10
N CYS A 122 15.31 11.36 -13.24
CA CYS A 122 15.33 11.16 -11.80
C CYS A 122 13.94 11.31 -11.18
N GLY A 123 13.84 10.93 -9.91
CA GLY A 123 12.60 11.03 -9.14
C GLY A 123 11.50 10.11 -9.62
N GLU A 124 10.26 10.54 -9.44
CA GLU A 124 9.05 9.75 -9.67
C GLU A 124 8.78 9.44 -11.15
N LEU A 125 9.51 10.06 -12.09
CA LEU A 125 9.44 9.71 -13.51
C LEU A 125 10.00 8.30 -13.78
N LEU A 126 10.85 7.80 -12.90
CA LEU A 126 11.35 6.43 -12.92
C LEU A 126 10.29 5.47 -12.33
N ASP A 127 10.05 4.35 -13.01
CA ASP A 127 9.12 3.32 -12.50
C ASP A 127 9.72 2.57 -11.29
N ARG A 128 9.74 3.28 -10.17
CA ARG A 128 10.20 2.78 -8.89
C ARG A 128 9.36 3.35 -7.75
N GLN A 129 8.65 2.47 -7.05
CA GLN A 129 7.86 2.81 -5.88
C GLN A 129 8.46 2.16 -4.63
N PHE A 130 8.29 2.85 -3.50
CA PHE A 130 8.73 2.40 -2.19
C PHE A 130 7.56 2.44 -1.21
N ALA A 131 7.72 1.73 -0.10
CA ALA A 131 6.75 1.78 0.98
C ALA A 131 6.49 3.21 1.47
N CYS A 132 5.30 3.46 1.96
CA CYS A 132 4.94 4.73 2.61
C CYS A 132 5.84 4.98 3.81
N GLY A 133 6.36 6.22 3.95
CA GLY A 133 7.30 6.57 5.04
C GLY A 133 8.44 7.49 4.61
N GLY A 134 8.29 8.19 3.49
CA GLY A 134 9.30 9.15 3.00
C GLY A 134 10.30 8.57 2.00
N PHE A 135 10.35 7.26 1.81
CA PHE A 135 11.33 6.60 0.93
C PHE A 135 11.22 7.02 -0.54
N ASN A 136 10.04 7.37 -1.03
CA ASN A 136 9.86 7.90 -2.39
C ASN A 136 10.52 9.27 -2.55
N LEU A 137 10.42 10.14 -1.55
CA LEU A 137 11.11 11.44 -1.52
C LEU A 137 12.62 11.28 -1.40
N ASP A 138 13.07 10.38 -0.54
CA ASP A 138 14.50 10.06 -0.40
C ASP A 138 15.10 9.59 -1.73
N PHE A 139 14.41 8.68 -2.42
CA PHE A 139 14.83 8.24 -3.75
C PHE A 139 14.85 9.40 -4.77
N ALA A 140 13.86 10.30 -4.74
CA ALA A 140 13.82 11.45 -5.65
C ALA A 140 15.03 12.37 -5.42
N TRP A 141 15.37 12.67 -4.17
CA TRP A 141 16.57 13.43 -3.81
C TRP A 141 17.86 12.71 -4.21
N HIS A 142 17.98 11.42 -3.85
CA HIS A 142 19.17 10.63 -4.16
C HIS A 142 19.44 10.54 -5.66
N SER A 143 18.42 10.25 -6.45
CA SER A 143 18.54 10.14 -7.91
C SER A 143 18.92 11.48 -8.54
N GLY A 144 18.32 12.59 -8.08
CA GLY A 144 18.65 13.93 -8.55
C GLY A 144 20.09 14.33 -8.22
N LEU A 145 20.55 14.09 -6.98
CA LEU A 145 21.94 14.37 -6.58
C LEU A 145 22.94 13.50 -7.34
N THR A 146 22.62 12.24 -7.59
CA THR A 146 23.47 11.33 -8.35
C THR A 146 23.63 11.81 -9.78
N ALA A 147 22.54 12.19 -10.44
CA ALA A 147 22.55 12.75 -11.78
C ALA A 147 23.37 14.04 -11.85
N ALA A 148 23.13 14.97 -10.92
CA ALA A 148 23.86 16.23 -10.85
C ALA A 148 25.38 16.04 -10.67
N ASN A 149 25.79 15.11 -9.81
CA ASN A 149 27.21 14.78 -9.61
C ASN A 149 27.87 14.19 -10.86
N ASP A 150 27.14 13.41 -11.64
CA ASP A 150 27.66 12.85 -12.89
C ASP A 150 27.80 13.93 -13.96
N ILE A 151 26.77 14.78 -14.13
CA ILE A 151 26.80 15.94 -15.02
C ILE A 151 27.97 16.85 -14.71
N ALA A 152 28.21 17.16 -13.44
CA ALA A 152 29.34 18.01 -13.03
C ALA A 152 30.71 17.42 -13.44
N LYS A 153 30.87 16.09 -13.30
CA LYS A 153 32.12 15.42 -13.76
C LYS A 153 32.31 15.46 -15.26
N VAL A 154 31.22 15.43 -16.04
CA VAL A 154 31.27 15.48 -17.51
C VAL A 154 31.57 16.92 -17.99
N CYS A 155 30.95 17.93 -17.36
CA CYS A 155 31.13 19.35 -17.74
C CYS A 155 32.47 19.96 -17.30
N LEU A 156 33.16 19.39 -16.28
CA LEU A 156 34.43 19.88 -15.78
C LEU A 156 35.66 19.22 -16.44
N LYS A 157 35.45 18.35 -17.40
CA LYS A 157 36.48 17.77 -18.28
C LYS A 157 36.59 18.54 -19.57
#